data_5e8a17e36b88c27ddcf181b426942503
#
_entry.id   5e8a17e36b88c27ddcf181b426942503
#
_cell.length_a   1.000
_cell.length_b   1.000
_cell.length_c   1.000
_cell.angle_alpha   90.00
_cell.angle_beta   90.00
_cell.angle_gamma   90.00
#
_symmetry.space_group_name_H-M   'P 1'
#
loop_
_entity.id
_entity.type
_entity.pdbx_description
1 polymer ?
#
loop_
_entity_poly.entity_id
_entity_poly.type
_entity_poly.pdbx_seq_one_letter_code
_entity_poly.pdbx_strand_id
1 'polypeptide(L)'
;WAEWTTTERAALYEFDFTDAGRQANVLFRVGSEGEVAVDGNRVVSGWESVDYARQYFYAVADRPFVSSGTYDGTALSGECSASGSGIGAWLSAPAGFGKVCFRVGISYIDVEQARANLEAETGGLAFDAVKERSRAVWEEALGRIRVKGGTDRERRIFYTSLYRTFERMVDQSEGGRYYSGFDRRVHEDARPFYNDDWMWDTYRNLHQLMTLVYPERQLEMVRSMIGMYKEWGWLPKWELYGRETFTMEGDPAIPVIVDTW
;
A
#
# COMPACT_ATOMS: atom_id res chain seq x y z
N TRP A 1 -7.06 -22.19 -4.89
CA TRP A 1 -5.76 -21.60 -5.22
C TRP A 1 -5.90 -20.08 -5.31
N ALA A 2 -4.87 -19.33 -4.88
CA ALA A 2 -4.85 -17.88 -4.97
C ALA A 2 -3.45 -17.39 -5.35
N GLU A 3 -3.39 -16.38 -6.21
CA GLU A 3 -2.18 -15.67 -6.60
C GLU A 3 -2.43 -14.16 -6.55
N TRP A 4 -1.41 -13.37 -6.24
CA TRP A 4 -1.53 -11.91 -6.25
C TRP A 4 -0.27 -11.25 -6.80
N THR A 5 -0.45 -10.06 -7.30
CA THR A 5 0.62 -9.15 -7.71
C THR A 5 0.26 -7.73 -7.33
N THR A 6 1.26 -6.88 -7.15
CA THR A 6 1.07 -5.52 -6.68
C THR A 6 1.72 -4.51 -7.62
N THR A 7 1.19 -3.31 -7.57
CA THR A 7 1.82 -2.08 -8.07
C THR A 7 2.13 -1.17 -6.87
N GLU A 8 2.24 0.14 -7.05
CA GLU A 8 2.51 1.05 -5.94
C GLU A 8 1.31 1.23 -5.01
N ARG A 9 0.09 1.40 -5.58
CA ARG A 9 -1.16 1.68 -4.84
C ARG A 9 -2.28 0.73 -5.21
N ALA A 10 -1.98 -0.31 -5.98
CA ALA A 10 -2.97 -1.30 -6.36
C ALA A 10 -2.45 -2.73 -6.25
N ALA A 11 -3.37 -3.67 -6.19
CA ALA A 11 -3.08 -5.10 -6.21
C ALA A 11 -4.12 -5.84 -7.04
N LEU A 12 -3.69 -6.92 -7.69
CA LEU A 12 -4.54 -7.89 -8.34
C LEU A 12 -4.46 -9.21 -7.58
N TYR A 13 -5.64 -9.78 -7.28
CA TYR A 13 -5.79 -11.09 -6.65
C TYR A 13 -6.56 -12.01 -7.58
N GLU A 14 -5.95 -13.07 -8.04
CA GLU A 14 -6.62 -14.14 -8.81
C GLU A 14 -6.95 -15.31 -7.87
N PHE A 15 -8.23 -15.66 -7.77
CA PHE A 15 -8.72 -16.81 -7.05
C PHE A 15 -9.23 -17.85 -8.04
N ASP A 16 -8.86 -19.11 -7.84
CA ASP A 16 -9.36 -20.23 -8.62
C ASP A 16 -10.25 -21.12 -7.75
N PHE A 17 -11.54 -21.08 -8.04
CA PHE A 17 -12.58 -21.88 -7.41
C PHE A 17 -13.08 -23.02 -8.31
N THR A 18 -12.36 -23.36 -9.39
CA THR A 18 -12.80 -24.37 -10.39
C THR A 18 -13.10 -25.71 -9.75
N ASP A 19 -12.21 -26.19 -8.89
CA ASP A 19 -12.32 -27.50 -8.23
C ASP A 19 -12.94 -27.43 -6.82
N ALA A 20 -13.49 -26.27 -6.45
CA ALA A 20 -14.14 -26.11 -5.17
C ALA A 20 -15.46 -26.89 -5.14
N GLY A 21 -15.46 -28.04 -4.49
CA GLY A 21 -16.69 -28.81 -4.21
C GLY A 21 -17.63 -28.14 -3.20
N ARG A 22 -17.33 -26.87 -2.85
CA ARG A 22 -18.05 -26.05 -1.87
C ARG A 22 -18.33 -24.67 -2.47
N GLN A 23 -19.25 -23.96 -1.84
CA GLN A 23 -19.52 -22.55 -2.15
C GLN A 23 -18.24 -21.69 -2.06
N ALA A 24 -18.01 -20.86 -3.07
CA ALA A 24 -16.90 -19.90 -3.10
C ALA A 24 -17.31 -18.64 -2.32
N ASN A 25 -16.49 -18.25 -1.35
CA ASN A 25 -16.72 -17.04 -0.57
C ASN A 25 -15.45 -16.19 -0.56
N VAL A 26 -15.63 -14.89 -0.74
CA VAL A 26 -14.57 -13.87 -0.56
C VAL A 26 -15.05 -12.90 0.50
N LEU A 27 -14.17 -12.65 1.49
CA LEU A 27 -14.47 -11.77 2.61
C LEU A 27 -13.52 -10.57 2.57
N PHE A 28 -14.08 -9.39 2.77
CA PHE A 28 -13.37 -8.15 3.06
C PHE A 28 -13.58 -7.83 4.53
N ARG A 29 -12.50 -7.65 5.26
CA ARG A 29 -12.56 -7.38 6.69
C ARG A 29 -12.08 -5.96 6.98
N VAL A 30 -12.85 -5.25 7.78
CA VAL A 30 -12.51 -4.00 8.45
C VAL A 30 -12.40 -4.31 9.94
N GLY A 31 -11.18 -4.36 10.46
CA GLY A 31 -10.91 -4.81 11.83
C GLY A 31 -11.07 -3.69 12.86
N SER A 32 -10.61 -2.48 12.48
CA SER A 32 -10.74 -1.26 13.29
C SER A 32 -12.05 -0.54 12.96
N GLU A 33 -12.22 0.67 13.46
CA GLU A 33 -13.35 1.51 13.08
C GLU A 33 -13.28 1.83 11.57
N GLY A 34 -14.40 1.69 10.88
CA GLY A 34 -14.46 1.95 9.45
C GLY A 34 -15.84 1.79 8.85
N GLU A 35 -15.88 1.79 7.55
CA GLU A 35 -17.09 1.59 6.75
C GLU A 35 -16.79 0.66 5.58
N VAL A 36 -17.78 -0.13 5.20
CA VAL A 36 -17.74 -0.97 4.01
C VAL A 36 -19.06 -0.87 3.27
N ALA A 37 -18.97 -0.82 1.96
CA ALA A 37 -20.12 -0.84 1.06
C ALA A 37 -19.91 -1.87 -0.06
N VAL A 38 -21.02 -2.47 -0.51
CA VAL A 38 -21.07 -3.46 -1.60
C VAL A 38 -21.99 -2.94 -2.69
N ASP A 39 -21.56 -2.99 -3.95
CA ASP A 39 -22.37 -2.61 -5.10
C ASP A 39 -22.34 -3.71 -6.18
N GLY A 40 -23.54 -4.10 -6.65
CA GLY A 40 -23.75 -5.00 -7.77
C GLY A 40 -23.13 -6.39 -7.62
N ASN A 41 -22.99 -6.93 -6.40
CA ASN A 41 -22.29 -8.19 -6.11
C ASN A 41 -20.87 -8.28 -6.68
N ARG A 42 -20.24 -7.17 -6.94
CA ARG A 42 -19.00 -7.06 -7.70
C ARG A 42 -17.99 -6.09 -7.11
N VAL A 43 -18.45 -4.97 -6.58
CA VAL A 43 -17.62 -3.91 -6.01
C VAL A 43 -17.72 -3.93 -4.50
N VAL A 44 -16.59 -3.80 -3.82
CA VAL A 44 -16.52 -3.55 -2.38
C VAL A 44 -15.61 -2.34 -2.18
N SER A 45 -16.10 -1.37 -1.43
CA SER A 45 -15.35 -0.16 -1.12
C SER A 45 -15.53 0.25 0.33
N GLY A 46 -14.66 1.09 0.83
CA GLY A 46 -14.77 1.55 2.20
C GLY A 46 -13.48 2.18 2.72
N TRP A 47 -13.41 2.27 4.02
CA TRP A 47 -12.22 2.75 4.73
C TRP A 47 -12.06 2.06 6.08
N GLU A 48 -10.84 2.05 6.56
CA GLU A 48 -10.48 1.58 7.89
C GLU A 48 -9.60 2.62 8.59
N SER A 49 -9.84 2.84 9.88
CA SER A 49 -8.94 3.64 10.70
C SER A 49 -7.69 2.83 11.04
N VAL A 50 -6.55 3.32 10.64
CA VAL A 50 -5.25 2.72 10.94
C VAL A 50 -4.44 3.74 11.72
N ASP A 51 -4.34 3.55 13.03
CA ASP A 51 -3.66 4.44 13.97
C ASP A 51 -4.03 5.92 13.79
N TYR A 52 -3.28 6.66 13.00
CA TYR A 52 -3.42 8.10 12.84
C TYR A 52 -4.03 8.54 11.52
N ALA A 53 -4.33 7.60 10.62
CA ALA A 53 -4.86 7.88 9.30
C ALA A 53 -6.08 7.00 8.99
N ARG A 54 -6.82 7.36 7.96
CA ARG A 54 -7.78 6.48 7.31
C ARG A 54 -7.13 5.89 6.08
N GLN A 55 -7.28 4.60 5.89
CA GLN A 55 -6.96 3.92 4.65
C GLN A 55 -8.24 3.59 3.91
N TYR A 56 -8.39 4.16 2.74
CA TYR A 56 -9.53 3.91 1.85
C TYR A 56 -9.17 2.80 0.87
N PHE A 57 -10.16 2.04 0.46
CA PHE A 57 -9.99 1.01 -0.55
C PHE A 57 -11.17 0.97 -1.52
N TYR A 58 -10.87 0.55 -2.73
CA TYR A 58 -11.83 0.23 -3.77
C TYR A 58 -11.43 -1.09 -4.43
N ALA A 59 -12.31 -2.09 -4.34
CA ALA A 59 -12.08 -3.42 -4.89
C ALA A 59 -13.16 -3.75 -5.90
N VAL A 60 -12.78 -4.29 -7.05
CA VAL A 60 -13.70 -4.70 -8.10
C VAL A 60 -13.32 -6.08 -8.63
N ALA A 61 -14.28 -7.00 -8.67
CA ALA A 61 -14.13 -8.30 -9.34
C ALA A 61 -14.30 -8.14 -10.86
N ASP A 62 -13.64 -8.96 -11.65
CA ASP A 62 -13.80 -8.98 -13.12
C ASP A 62 -15.19 -9.46 -13.55
N ARG A 63 -15.90 -10.17 -12.68
CA ARG A 63 -17.28 -10.62 -12.86
C ARG A 63 -18.07 -10.60 -11.56
N PRO A 64 -19.41 -10.46 -11.61
CA PRO A 64 -20.22 -10.45 -10.40
C PRO A 64 -20.32 -11.82 -9.75
N PHE A 65 -20.39 -11.84 -8.43
CA PHE A 65 -20.82 -12.99 -7.64
C PHE A 65 -22.34 -13.15 -7.69
N VAL A 66 -22.86 -14.25 -7.12
CA VAL A 66 -24.31 -14.51 -7.13
C VAL A 66 -25.03 -13.75 -6.02
N SER A 67 -24.39 -13.59 -4.89
CA SER A 67 -24.91 -12.86 -3.75
C SER A 67 -23.81 -12.15 -2.98
N SER A 68 -24.18 -11.11 -2.26
CA SER A 68 -23.29 -10.32 -1.43
C SER A 68 -24.06 -9.70 -0.28
N GLY A 69 -23.34 -9.14 0.65
CA GLY A 69 -23.86 -8.39 1.77
C GLY A 69 -22.72 -7.99 2.71
N THR A 70 -23.11 -7.55 3.89
CA THR A 70 -22.19 -7.16 4.94
C THR A 70 -22.26 -8.12 6.11
N TYR A 71 -21.32 -8.00 7.04
CA TYR A 71 -21.37 -8.71 8.32
C TYR A 71 -20.87 -7.81 9.46
N ASP A 72 -21.34 -8.13 10.66
CA ASP A 72 -20.89 -7.52 11.92
C ASP A 72 -20.51 -8.66 12.89
N GLY A 73 -19.22 -8.72 13.23
CA GLY A 73 -18.68 -9.86 13.98
C GLY A 73 -18.91 -11.19 13.25
N THR A 74 -19.89 -11.96 13.66
CA THR A 74 -20.28 -13.25 13.05
C THR A 74 -21.65 -13.22 12.38
N ALA A 75 -22.38 -12.12 12.50
CA ALA A 75 -23.74 -11.99 11.98
C ALA A 75 -23.71 -11.51 10.52
N LEU A 76 -24.17 -12.36 9.61
CA LEU A 76 -24.32 -12.00 8.21
C LEU A 76 -25.58 -11.17 8.01
N SER A 77 -25.48 -10.15 7.15
CA SER A 77 -26.56 -9.29 6.72
C SER A 77 -26.61 -9.24 5.19
N GLY A 78 -27.80 -9.05 4.63
CA GLY A 78 -28.01 -8.73 3.22
C GLY A 78 -27.91 -7.22 2.91
N GLU A 79 -27.59 -6.39 3.91
CA GLU A 79 -27.42 -4.95 3.71
C GLU A 79 -26.22 -4.65 2.84
N CYS A 80 -26.32 -3.56 2.08
CA CYS A 80 -25.25 -3.12 1.15
C CYS A 80 -24.15 -2.31 1.84
N SER A 81 -24.30 -1.96 3.12
CA SER A 81 -23.29 -1.21 3.86
C SER A 81 -23.30 -1.56 5.34
N ALA A 82 -22.14 -1.39 5.97
CA ALA A 82 -21.97 -1.49 7.41
C ALA A 82 -20.92 -0.47 7.88
N SER A 83 -21.04 -0.05 9.15
CA SER A 83 -20.07 0.85 9.80
C SER A 83 -19.82 0.39 11.23
N GLY A 84 -18.57 0.59 11.70
CA GLY A 84 -18.12 0.18 13.03
C GLY A 84 -16.79 -0.56 12.99
N SER A 85 -16.51 -1.35 14.01
CA SER A 85 -15.30 -2.18 14.09
C SER A 85 -15.64 -3.66 14.03
N GLY A 86 -14.76 -4.47 13.43
CA GLY A 86 -15.01 -5.92 13.27
C GLY A 86 -16.08 -6.25 12.23
N ILE A 87 -16.35 -5.32 11.35
CA ILE A 87 -17.31 -5.45 10.24
C ILE A 87 -16.63 -5.94 8.96
N GLY A 88 -17.42 -6.16 7.93
CA GLY A 88 -16.88 -6.43 6.59
C GLY A 88 -17.97 -6.72 5.56
N ALA A 89 -17.50 -7.08 4.38
CA ALA A 89 -18.36 -7.50 3.27
C ALA A 89 -18.08 -8.96 2.89
N TRP A 90 -19.10 -9.60 2.36
CA TRP A 90 -18.98 -10.94 1.80
C TRP A 90 -19.57 -11.00 0.39
N LEU A 91 -18.90 -11.77 -0.46
CA LEU A 91 -19.34 -12.08 -1.81
C LEU A 91 -19.36 -13.60 -1.94
N SER A 92 -20.40 -14.17 -2.50
CA SER A 92 -20.62 -15.61 -2.54
C SER A 92 -21.07 -16.09 -3.90
N ALA A 93 -20.59 -17.27 -4.27
CA ALA A 93 -20.94 -17.96 -5.51
C ALA A 93 -21.02 -19.48 -5.30
N PRO A 94 -21.75 -20.24 -6.17
CA PRO A 94 -21.86 -21.69 -6.05
C PRO A 94 -20.52 -22.40 -6.26
N ALA A 95 -20.47 -23.68 -5.93
CA ALA A 95 -19.36 -24.56 -6.25
C ALA A 95 -19.03 -24.51 -7.75
N GLY A 96 -17.75 -24.58 -8.09
CA GLY A 96 -17.30 -24.54 -9.48
C GLY A 96 -17.42 -23.18 -10.15
N PHE A 97 -17.42 -22.09 -9.37
CA PHE A 97 -17.50 -20.70 -9.90
C PHE A 97 -16.38 -20.38 -10.89
N GLY A 98 -15.24 -21.09 -10.80
CA GLY A 98 -14.08 -20.91 -11.68
C GLY A 98 -13.18 -19.77 -11.21
N LYS A 99 -12.37 -19.23 -12.12
CA LYS A 99 -11.43 -18.15 -11.80
C LYS A 99 -12.13 -16.80 -11.69
N VAL A 100 -11.69 -15.99 -10.75
CA VAL A 100 -12.10 -14.59 -10.58
C VAL A 100 -10.88 -13.74 -10.20
N CYS A 101 -10.77 -12.57 -10.81
CA CYS A 101 -9.72 -11.61 -10.48
C CYS A 101 -10.34 -10.38 -9.79
N PHE A 102 -9.86 -10.09 -8.59
CA PHE A 102 -10.11 -8.82 -7.92
C PHE A 102 -8.98 -7.85 -8.22
N ARG A 103 -9.37 -6.62 -8.52
CA ARG A 103 -8.48 -5.46 -8.58
C ARG A 103 -8.80 -4.59 -7.39
N VAL A 104 -7.78 -4.24 -6.63
CA VAL A 104 -7.92 -3.46 -5.39
C VAL A 104 -7.01 -2.25 -5.47
N GLY A 105 -7.56 -1.06 -5.30
CA GLY A 105 -6.82 0.18 -5.14
C GLY A 105 -6.92 0.66 -3.70
N ILE A 106 -5.89 1.34 -3.23
CA ILE A 106 -5.85 1.95 -1.91
C ILE A 106 -5.55 3.45 -2.01
N SER A 107 -5.93 4.21 -0.98
CA SER A 107 -5.67 5.65 -0.87
C SER A 107 -5.66 6.09 0.59
N TYR A 108 -4.93 7.16 0.88
CA TYR A 108 -5.05 7.92 2.12
C TYR A 108 -5.97 9.14 2.00
N ILE A 109 -6.51 9.40 0.81
CA ILE A 109 -7.32 10.61 0.50
C ILE A 109 -8.80 10.29 0.60
N ASP A 110 -9.31 9.43 -0.28
CA ASP A 110 -10.72 9.00 -0.32
C ASP A 110 -10.91 7.74 -1.20
N VAL A 111 -12.15 7.23 -1.27
CA VAL A 111 -12.49 6.04 -2.08
C VAL A 111 -12.38 6.32 -3.59
N GLU A 112 -12.72 7.52 -4.02
CA GLU A 112 -12.61 7.94 -5.42
C GLU A 112 -11.15 7.97 -5.87
N GLN A 113 -10.25 8.42 -5.00
CA GLN A 113 -8.81 8.37 -5.26
C GLN A 113 -8.29 6.92 -5.27
N ALA A 114 -8.76 6.05 -4.37
CA ALA A 114 -8.39 4.63 -4.39
C ALA A 114 -8.80 3.99 -5.73
N ARG A 115 -9.96 4.32 -6.25
CA ARG A 115 -10.41 3.90 -7.58
C ARG A 115 -9.53 4.50 -8.69
N ALA A 116 -9.21 5.78 -8.64
CA ALA A 116 -8.37 6.45 -9.63
C ALA A 116 -6.95 5.85 -9.66
N ASN A 117 -6.35 5.55 -8.50
CA ASN A 117 -5.07 4.86 -8.40
C ASN A 117 -5.12 3.47 -9.07
N LEU A 118 -6.17 2.69 -8.78
CA LEU A 118 -6.39 1.40 -9.41
C LEU A 118 -6.45 1.49 -10.94
N GLU A 119 -7.25 2.42 -11.45
CA GLU A 119 -7.43 2.61 -12.89
C GLU A 119 -6.14 3.08 -13.57
N ALA A 120 -5.41 4.01 -12.96
CA ALA A 120 -4.14 4.53 -13.49
C ALA A 120 -3.04 3.46 -13.55
N GLU A 121 -2.93 2.62 -12.53
CA GLU A 121 -1.85 1.65 -12.41
C GLU A 121 -2.11 0.31 -13.10
N THR A 122 -3.38 -0.11 -13.17
CA THR A 122 -3.75 -1.44 -13.68
C THR A 122 -4.77 -1.42 -14.80
N GLY A 123 -5.25 -0.24 -15.20
CA GLY A 123 -6.34 -0.08 -16.16
C GLY A 123 -6.14 -0.88 -17.46
N GLY A 124 -7.04 -1.82 -17.73
CA GLY A 124 -7.02 -2.65 -18.95
C GLY A 124 -5.95 -3.75 -19.01
N LEU A 125 -5.04 -3.85 -18.04
CA LEU A 125 -3.99 -4.86 -18.03
C LEU A 125 -4.50 -6.21 -17.50
N ALA A 126 -4.05 -7.31 -18.10
CA ALA A 126 -4.23 -8.65 -17.56
C ALA A 126 -3.32 -8.88 -16.35
N PHE A 127 -3.67 -9.87 -15.51
CA PHE A 127 -2.90 -10.23 -14.30
C PHE A 127 -1.42 -10.44 -14.59
N ASP A 128 -1.09 -11.27 -15.59
CA ASP A 128 0.31 -11.56 -15.95
C ASP A 128 1.08 -10.32 -16.42
N ALA A 129 0.42 -9.38 -17.11
CA ALA A 129 1.07 -8.15 -17.54
C ALA A 129 1.42 -7.24 -16.35
N VAL A 130 0.56 -7.15 -15.33
CA VAL A 130 0.85 -6.42 -14.09
C VAL A 130 1.97 -7.10 -13.32
N LYS A 131 1.96 -8.44 -13.24
CA LYS A 131 3.01 -9.24 -12.59
C LYS A 131 4.39 -9.02 -13.23
N GLU A 132 4.47 -9.06 -14.54
CA GLU A 132 5.72 -8.81 -15.26
C GLU A 132 6.20 -7.36 -15.11
N ARG A 133 5.28 -6.39 -15.11
CA ARG A 133 5.61 -4.98 -14.84
C ARG A 133 6.16 -4.79 -13.43
N SER A 134 5.53 -5.38 -12.42
CA SER A 134 6.00 -5.35 -11.03
C SER A 134 7.38 -5.97 -10.90
N ARG A 135 7.60 -7.11 -11.56
CA ARG A 135 8.91 -7.76 -11.60
C ARG A 135 9.98 -6.88 -12.23
N ALA A 136 9.69 -6.24 -13.34
CA ALA A 136 10.65 -5.35 -14.03
C ALA A 136 11.07 -4.17 -13.13
N VAL A 137 10.13 -3.57 -12.39
CA VAL A 137 10.43 -2.49 -11.42
C VAL A 137 11.40 -2.97 -10.34
N TRP A 138 11.18 -4.16 -9.79
CA TRP A 138 12.09 -4.73 -8.80
C TRP A 138 13.43 -5.15 -9.37
N GLU A 139 13.48 -5.69 -10.59
CA GLU A 139 14.73 -6.02 -11.27
C GLU A 139 15.57 -4.77 -11.56
N GLU A 140 14.93 -3.66 -11.94
CA GLU A 140 15.62 -2.38 -12.10
C GLU A 140 16.16 -1.85 -10.77
N ALA A 141 15.32 -1.81 -9.74
CA ALA A 141 15.72 -1.31 -8.42
C ALA A 141 16.86 -2.14 -7.82
N LEU A 142 16.72 -3.45 -7.74
CA LEU A 142 17.73 -4.33 -7.15
C LEU A 142 18.96 -4.48 -8.03
N GLY A 143 18.82 -4.31 -9.35
CA GLY A 143 19.88 -4.43 -10.34
C GLY A 143 20.91 -3.30 -10.32
N ARG A 144 20.67 -2.21 -9.57
CA ARG A 144 21.67 -1.14 -9.37
C ARG A 144 22.91 -1.62 -8.63
N ILE A 145 22.80 -2.64 -7.78
CA ILE A 145 23.94 -3.31 -7.15
C ILE A 145 24.03 -4.73 -7.67
N ARG A 146 25.13 -5.04 -8.37
CA ARG A 146 25.36 -6.38 -8.90
C ARG A 146 26.52 -7.06 -8.19
N VAL A 147 26.24 -8.15 -7.47
CA VAL A 147 27.25 -8.95 -6.81
C VAL A 147 27.67 -10.16 -7.64
N LYS A 148 28.95 -10.47 -7.63
CA LYS A 148 29.54 -11.66 -8.30
C LYS A 148 30.27 -12.51 -7.27
N GLY A 149 30.29 -13.83 -7.49
CA GLY A 149 30.91 -14.79 -6.56
C GLY A 149 29.98 -15.17 -5.41
N GLY A 150 30.54 -15.81 -4.41
CA GLY A 150 29.78 -16.39 -3.30
C GLY A 150 28.86 -17.55 -3.71
N THR A 151 28.19 -18.12 -2.73
CA THR A 151 27.17 -19.17 -2.90
C THR A 151 25.81 -18.58 -3.28
N ASP A 152 24.90 -19.40 -3.80
CA ASP A 152 23.52 -18.99 -4.08
C ASP A 152 22.80 -18.51 -2.81
N ARG A 153 23.14 -19.12 -1.65
CA ARG A 153 22.60 -18.71 -0.35
C ARG A 153 23.04 -17.28 0.01
N GLU A 154 24.32 -16.96 -0.15
CA GLU A 154 24.87 -15.63 0.15
C GLU A 154 24.28 -14.56 -0.78
N ARG A 155 24.17 -14.85 -2.07
CA ARG A 155 23.52 -13.94 -3.02
C ARG A 155 22.04 -13.70 -2.67
N ARG A 156 21.34 -14.75 -2.27
CA ARG A 156 19.94 -14.63 -1.82
C ARG A 156 19.82 -13.76 -0.56
N ILE A 157 20.68 -13.95 0.42
CA ILE A 157 20.72 -13.12 1.63
C ILE A 157 20.98 -11.67 1.25
N PHE A 158 21.97 -11.40 0.38
CA PHE A 158 22.29 -10.04 -0.06
C PHE A 158 21.09 -9.35 -0.71
N TYR A 159 20.47 -9.98 -1.72
CA TYR A 159 19.34 -9.35 -2.43
C TYR A 159 18.07 -9.27 -1.57
N THR A 160 17.86 -10.20 -0.65
CA THR A 160 16.76 -10.08 0.32
C THR A 160 16.99 -8.90 1.27
N SER A 161 18.22 -8.68 1.71
CA SER A 161 18.57 -7.54 2.56
C SER A 161 18.44 -6.23 1.78
N LEU A 162 18.89 -6.18 0.52
CA LEU A 162 18.72 -5.01 -0.33
C LEU A 162 17.23 -4.71 -0.60
N TYR A 163 16.39 -5.72 -0.87
CA TYR A 163 14.96 -5.57 -0.99
C TYR A 163 14.34 -4.91 0.24
N ARG A 164 14.74 -5.35 1.45
CA ARG A 164 14.24 -4.80 2.71
C ARG A 164 14.61 -3.34 2.94
N THR A 165 15.63 -2.81 2.29
CA THR A 165 15.96 -1.38 2.38
C THR A 165 14.93 -0.47 1.72
N PHE A 166 14.01 -1.03 0.92
CA PHE A 166 12.90 -0.29 0.30
C PHE A 166 11.60 -0.32 1.13
N GLU A 167 11.58 -0.99 2.28
CA GLU A 167 10.39 -1.05 3.13
C GLU A 167 10.06 0.33 3.75
N ARG A 168 11.04 1.24 3.81
CA ARG A 168 10.95 2.62 4.33
C ARG A 168 11.83 3.54 3.48
N MET A 169 11.54 4.77 3.25
CA MET A 169 10.25 5.48 3.38
C MET A 169 9.29 5.07 2.26
N VAL A 170 8.01 5.22 2.50
CA VAL A 170 6.94 4.89 1.53
C VAL A 170 6.54 6.15 0.77
N ASP A 171 6.46 6.07 -0.56
CA ASP A 171 5.87 7.13 -1.39
C ASP A 171 4.34 7.10 -1.23
N GLN A 172 3.80 8.17 -0.65
CA GLN A 172 2.37 8.33 -0.40
C GLN A 172 1.68 9.28 -1.40
N SER A 173 2.35 9.62 -2.50
CA SER A 173 1.78 10.48 -3.54
C SER A 173 0.69 9.75 -4.33
N GLU A 174 -0.38 10.44 -4.65
CA GLU A 174 -1.56 9.90 -5.31
C GLU A 174 -2.04 10.86 -6.41
N GLY A 175 -1.55 10.68 -7.63
CA GLY A 175 -1.96 11.51 -8.77
C GLY A 175 -1.63 13.00 -8.62
N GLY A 176 -0.48 13.32 -8.03
CA GLY A 176 -0.05 14.71 -7.78
C GLY A 176 -0.65 15.31 -6.50
N ARG A 177 -1.21 14.48 -5.64
CA ARG A 177 -1.71 14.84 -4.31
C ARG A 177 -1.13 13.90 -3.25
N TYR A 178 -1.15 14.32 -2.00
CA TYR A 178 -0.86 13.45 -0.85
C TYR A 178 -1.64 13.91 0.39
N TYR A 179 -1.95 12.99 1.27
CA TYR A 179 -2.48 13.30 2.59
C TYR A 179 -1.33 13.46 3.58
N SER A 180 -1.29 14.59 4.31
CA SER A 180 -0.38 14.77 5.42
C SER A 180 -1.11 14.61 6.75
N GLY A 181 -0.67 13.68 7.57
CA GLY A 181 -1.15 13.54 8.94
C GLY A 181 -0.57 14.59 9.88
N PHE A 182 0.43 15.36 9.45
CA PHE A 182 1.06 16.42 10.25
C PHE A 182 0.13 17.61 10.43
N ASP A 183 -0.57 18.03 9.38
CA ASP A 183 -1.58 19.10 9.45
C ASP A 183 -3.01 18.60 9.14
N ARG A 184 -3.17 17.31 8.82
CA ARG A 184 -4.43 16.62 8.50
C ARG A 184 -5.13 17.16 7.25
N ARG A 185 -4.34 17.47 6.23
CA ARG A 185 -4.83 18.02 4.97
C ARG A 185 -4.34 17.22 3.78
N VAL A 186 -5.08 17.35 2.69
CA VAL A 186 -4.63 16.92 1.37
C VAL A 186 -3.89 18.08 0.72
N HIS A 187 -2.69 17.82 0.24
CA HIS A 187 -1.83 18.76 -0.46
C HIS A 187 -1.71 18.38 -1.94
N GLU A 188 -1.38 19.37 -2.77
CA GLU A 188 -1.03 19.20 -4.17
C GLU A 188 0.47 19.42 -4.34
N ASP A 189 1.18 18.42 -4.85
CA ASP A 189 2.57 18.50 -5.28
C ASP A 189 2.81 17.48 -6.40
N ALA A 190 3.44 17.92 -7.48
CA ALA A 190 3.83 17.04 -8.58
C ALA A 190 5.02 16.13 -8.23
N ARG A 191 5.72 16.41 -7.14
CA ARG A 191 6.86 15.62 -6.65
C ARG A 191 6.38 14.55 -5.68
N PRO A 192 7.13 13.44 -5.57
CA PRO A 192 6.85 12.41 -4.58
C PRO A 192 6.87 12.95 -3.14
N PHE A 193 5.92 12.51 -2.33
CA PHE A 193 5.89 12.73 -0.90
C PHE A 193 6.13 11.40 -0.18
N TYR A 194 7.29 11.30 0.44
CA TYR A 194 7.71 10.13 1.21
C TYR A 194 7.39 10.31 2.68
N ASN A 195 6.86 9.27 3.31
CA ASN A 195 6.49 9.23 4.72
C ASN A 195 6.72 7.82 5.30
N ASP A 196 6.37 7.62 6.56
CA ASP A 196 6.52 6.35 7.27
C ASP A 196 7.97 5.90 7.38
N ASP A 197 8.80 6.72 8.00
CA ASP A 197 10.19 6.39 8.29
C ASP A 197 10.45 6.23 9.79
N TRP A 198 11.10 5.17 10.12
CA TRP A 198 11.68 4.96 11.44
C TRP A 198 13.07 5.57 11.48
N MET A 199 13.13 6.88 11.33
CA MET A 199 14.38 7.59 11.08
C MET A 199 15.39 7.43 12.21
N TRP A 200 14.94 7.22 13.45
CA TRP A 200 15.81 6.86 14.58
C TRP A 200 16.63 5.57 14.32
N ASP A 201 16.09 4.66 13.49
CA ASP A 201 16.79 3.45 13.04
C ASP A 201 17.51 3.68 11.70
N THR A 202 16.85 4.29 10.73
CA THR A 202 17.29 4.36 9.33
C THR A 202 18.41 5.38 9.10
N TYR A 203 18.52 6.41 9.93
CA TYR A 203 19.57 7.45 9.82
C TYR A 203 20.99 6.89 9.89
N ARG A 204 21.16 5.71 10.48
CA ARG A 204 22.47 5.11 10.76
C ARG A 204 23.20 4.65 9.49
N ASN A 205 22.48 4.08 8.52
CA ASN A 205 23.08 3.53 7.31
C ASN A 205 22.13 3.42 6.10
N LEU A 206 20.80 3.41 6.29
CA LEU A 206 19.86 3.29 5.17
C LEU A 206 19.91 4.51 4.27
N HIS A 207 19.83 5.72 4.84
CA HIS A 207 19.87 6.96 4.06
C HIS A 207 21.20 7.15 3.36
N GLN A 208 22.32 6.74 3.96
CA GLN A 208 23.65 6.76 3.32
C GLN A 208 23.69 5.79 2.12
N LEU A 209 23.10 4.60 2.25
CA LEU A 209 22.98 3.67 1.15
C LEU A 209 22.12 4.29 0.02
N MET A 210 21.00 4.92 0.36
CA MET A 210 20.15 5.60 -0.62
C MET A 210 20.88 6.75 -1.31
N THR A 211 21.64 7.57 -0.57
CA THR A 211 22.47 8.65 -1.13
C THR A 211 23.47 8.10 -2.16
N LEU A 212 24.09 6.96 -1.89
CA LEU A 212 25.10 6.37 -2.76
C LEU A 212 24.51 5.67 -4.00
N VAL A 213 23.39 4.99 -3.85
CA VAL A 213 22.86 4.07 -4.88
C VAL A 213 21.60 4.61 -5.57
N TYR A 214 20.80 5.39 -4.84
CA TYR A 214 19.51 5.91 -5.30
C TYR A 214 19.38 7.42 -4.97
N PRO A 215 20.34 8.26 -5.40
CA PRO A 215 20.44 9.66 -4.97
C PRO A 215 19.19 10.49 -5.29
N GLU A 216 18.54 10.21 -6.42
CA GLU A 216 17.31 10.90 -6.82
C GLU A 216 16.18 10.63 -5.80
N ARG A 217 16.02 9.35 -5.42
CA ARG A 217 15.03 8.93 -4.41
C ARG A 217 15.34 9.54 -3.03
N GLN A 218 16.60 9.52 -2.63
CA GLN A 218 17.04 10.10 -1.36
C GLN A 218 16.76 11.62 -1.31
N LEU A 219 16.99 12.32 -2.42
CA LEU A 219 16.70 13.75 -2.50
C LEU A 219 15.20 14.05 -2.32
N GLU A 220 14.32 13.23 -2.91
CA GLU A 220 12.87 13.39 -2.72
C GLU A 220 12.43 13.04 -1.27
N MET A 221 13.06 12.08 -0.63
CA MET A 221 12.85 11.79 0.80
C MET A 221 13.21 13.01 1.67
N VAL A 222 14.37 13.61 1.45
CA VAL A 222 14.79 14.83 2.18
C VAL A 222 13.86 16.01 1.91
N ARG A 223 13.39 16.18 0.68
CA ARG A 223 12.39 17.20 0.34
C ARG A 223 11.09 17.00 1.08
N SER A 224 10.65 15.74 1.24
CA SER A 224 9.46 15.40 2.01
C SER A 224 9.64 15.75 3.50
N MET A 225 10.79 15.45 4.10
CA MET A 225 11.11 15.85 5.48
C MET A 225 11.03 17.37 5.67
N ILE A 226 11.53 18.14 4.70
CA ILE A 226 11.44 19.61 4.73
C ILE A 226 9.99 20.07 4.51
N GLY A 227 9.20 19.34 3.72
CA GLY A 227 7.76 19.55 3.58
C GLY A 227 7.04 19.41 4.92
N MET A 228 7.26 18.31 5.62
CA MET A 228 6.71 18.04 6.97
C MET A 228 7.06 19.14 7.96
N TYR A 229 8.31 19.63 7.93
CA TYR A 229 8.71 20.78 8.75
C TYR A 229 7.87 22.03 8.43
N LYS A 230 7.60 22.31 7.17
CA LYS A 230 6.78 23.47 6.76
C LYS A 230 5.33 23.35 7.17
N GLU A 231 4.79 22.14 7.16
CA GLU A 231 3.40 21.85 7.52
C GLU A 231 3.17 21.87 9.03
N TRP A 232 4.18 21.50 9.82
CA TRP A 232 4.02 21.23 11.24
C TRP A 232 5.00 22.00 12.15
N GLY A 233 6.14 22.48 11.62
CA GLY A 233 7.13 23.26 12.37
C GLY A 233 8.27 22.46 13.00
N TRP A 234 8.30 21.12 12.84
CA TRP A 234 9.36 20.24 13.32
C TRP A 234 9.80 19.28 12.24
N LEU A 235 11.09 18.93 12.23
CA LEU A 235 11.58 17.83 11.42
C LEU A 235 11.06 16.49 11.98
N PRO A 236 10.76 15.50 11.11
CA PRO A 236 10.31 14.21 11.56
C PRO A 236 11.41 13.42 12.28
N LYS A 237 11.01 12.47 13.10
CA LYS A 237 11.89 11.65 13.91
C LYS A 237 11.57 10.16 13.76
N TRP A 238 10.30 9.81 13.85
CA TRP A 238 9.80 8.45 13.73
C TRP A 238 8.32 8.47 13.34
N GLU A 239 8.10 8.67 12.04
CA GLU A 239 6.75 8.79 11.50
C GLU A 239 6.11 7.42 11.31
N LEU A 240 4.81 7.38 11.50
CA LEU A 240 4.00 6.22 11.22
C LEU A 240 2.60 6.67 10.77
N TYR A 241 2.12 6.09 9.67
CA TYR A 241 0.80 6.42 9.08
C TYR A 241 0.56 7.92 8.94
N GLY A 242 1.57 8.59 8.40
CA GLY A 242 1.46 9.98 7.99
C GLY A 242 1.73 11.03 9.07
N ARG A 243 2.18 10.65 10.29
CA ARG A 243 2.50 11.65 11.34
C ARG A 243 3.60 11.18 12.28
N GLU A 244 4.17 12.13 13.01
CA GLU A 244 5.13 11.88 14.07
C GLU A 244 4.48 11.14 15.26
N THR A 245 5.17 10.11 15.77
CA THR A 245 4.69 9.30 16.90
C THR A 245 5.13 9.79 18.26
N PHE A 246 6.15 10.66 18.34
CA PHE A 246 6.81 11.12 19.57
C PHE A 246 7.44 10.00 20.41
N THR A 247 7.77 8.88 19.78
CA THR A 247 8.23 7.68 20.50
C THR A 247 9.72 7.73 20.80
N MET A 248 10.54 8.27 19.88
CA MET A 248 12.01 8.24 19.97
C MET A 248 12.60 9.59 20.30
N GLU A 249 13.89 9.58 20.72
CA GLU A 249 14.66 10.76 21.11
C GLU A 249 15.61 11.24 20.00
N GLY A 250 16.11 12.46 20.15
CA GLY A 250 17.11 13.05 19.25
C GLY A 250 16.49 13.70 18.01
N ASP A 251 17.39 14.13 17.11
CA ASP A 251 17.02 14.81 15.84
C ASP A 251 17.70 14.12 14.65
N PRO A 252 17.30 12.87 14.31
CA PRO A 252 17.95 12.06 13.28
C PRO A 252 17.79 12.62 11.86
N ALA A 253 16.80 13.46 11.58
CA ALA A 253 16.63 14.12 10.29
C ALA A 253 17.78 15.07 9.95
N ILE A 254 18.40 15.73 10.94
CA ILE A 254 19.48 16.67 10.68
C ILE A 254 20.69 16.02 10.00
N PRO A 255 21.28 14.94 10.53
CA PRO A 255 22.38 14.26 9.84
C PRO A 255 21.96 13.68 8.48
N VAL A 256 20.75 13.17 8.33
CA VAL A 256 20.26 12.65 7.04
C VAL A 256 20.22 13.75 5.97
N ILE A 257 19.70 14.94 6.33
CA ILE A 257 19.65 16.09 5.42
C ILE A 257 21.06 16.55 5.04
N VAL A 258 21.96 16.63 6.02
CA VAL A 258 23.33 17.10 5.80
C VAL A 258 24.14 16.11 4.94
N ASP A 259 24.00 14.81 5.20
CA ASP A 259 24.67 13.76 4.41
C ASP A 259 24.18 13.68 2.96
N THR A 260 22.94 14.11 2.71
CA THR A 260 22.35 14.08 1.36
C THR A 260 22.75 15.33 0.55
N TRP A 261 23.02 16.44 1.20
CA TRP A 261 23.42 17.71 0.58
C TRP A 261 24.83 17.63 -0.04
#